data_9ca94d9bdd68f87392fd9b60774f397e
#
_entry.id   9ca94d9bdd68f87392fd9b60774f397e
#
_cell.length_a   1.000
_cell.length_b   1.000
_cell.length_c   1.000
_cell.angle_alpha   90.00
_cell.angle_beta   90.00
_cell.angle_gamma   90.00
#
_symmetry.space_group_name_H-M   'P 1'
#
loop_
_entity.id
_entity.type
_entity.pdbx_description
1 polymer ?
#
loop_
_entity_poly.entity_id
_entity_poly.type
_entity_poly.pdbx_seq_one_letter_code
_entity_poly.pdbx_strand_id
1 'polypeptide(L)'
;MFQDEAGFGRINKPKRCWCHKKHRPSVPCHHIREYYYAFGAVEPMTGDHFFLVLPYCDTIHMNYFLEELSKTYPKDQILLVCDGAAWHKSKGLIVPDNIKLLFIPPYTPEMNPIEQIWKQLRSMGFRNEVFKSLNHVLDRLCDTINDLTHDVIKSITLRRWIVSCFLDEE
;
A
#
# COMPACT_ATOMS: atom_id res chain seq x y z
N MET A 1 -11.85 -3.70 5.04
CA MET A 1 -10.67 -3.30 4.22
C MET A 1 -9.38 -3.68 4.91
N PHE A 2 -8.31 -3.91 4.15
CA PHE A 2 -6.95 -4.16 4.66
C PHE A 2 -6.09 -2.93 4.40
N GLN A 3 -5.38 -2.47 5.42
CA GLN A 3 -4.62 -1.23 5.40
C GLN A 3 -3.14 -1.51 5.68
N ASP A 4 -2.26 -0.69 5.06
CA ASP A 4 -0.82 -0.67 5.30
C ASP A 4 -0.17 0.58 4.70
N GLU A 5 1.10 0.83 5.02
CA GLU A 5 1.91 1.90 4.44
C GLU A 5 3.15 1.35 3.76
N ALA A 6 3.52 1.97 2.64
CA ALA A 6 4.74 1.63 1.93
C ALA A 6 5.54 2.86 1.50
N GLY A 7 6.84 2.85 1.83
CA GLY A 7 7.77 3.88 1.37
C GLY A 7 8.18 3.69 -0.08
N PHE A 8 8.10 4.79 -0.85
CA PHE A 8 8.59 4.91 -2.23
C PHE A 8 9.56 6.07 -2.30
N GLY A 9 10.75 5.84 -2.82
CA GLY A 9 11.80 6.85 -2.75
C GLY A 9 12.84 6.75 -3.85
N ARG A 10 13.87 7.57 -3.70
CA ARG A 10 14.97 7.68 -4.68
C ARG A 10 16.02 6.57 -4.54
N ILE A 11 16.01 5.80 -3.46
CA ILE A 11 16.81 4.57 -3.38
C ILE A 11 16.12 3.50 -4.20
N ASN A 12 16.80 3.03 -5.25
CA ASN A 12 16.34 1.90 -6.02
C ASN A 12 17.07 0.61 -5.61
N LYS A 13 16.33 -0.50 -5.64
CA LYS A 13 16.90 -1.86 -5.49
C LYS A 13 16.89 -2.52 -6.86
N PRO A 14 18.06 -2.75 -7.49
CA PRO A 14 18.14 -3.40 -8.79
C PRO A 14 17.44 -4.77 -8.77
N LYS A 15 16.63 -5.02 -9.78
CA LYS A 15 15.92 -6.28 -9.99
C LYS A 15 16.49 -7.03 -11.17
N ARG A 16 16.43 -8.37 -11.13
CA ARG A 16 16.83 -9.21 -12.26
C ARG A 16 16.01 -8.84 -13.51
N CYS A 17 16.67 -8.80 -14.66
CA CYS A 17 16.04 -8.62 -15.96
C CYS A 17 16.57 -9.66 -16.95
N TRP A 18 15.77 -9.95 -17.97
CA TRP A 18 16.21 -10.78 -19.09
C TRP A 18 17.19 -9.99 -19.94
N CYS A 19 18.27 -10.64 -20.35
CA CYS A 19 19.28 -10.06 -21.22
C CYS A 19 19.87 -11.15 -22.14
N HIS A 20 20.54 -10.72 -23.20
CA HIS A 20 21.24 -11.64 -24.11
C HIS A 20 22.33 -12.40 -23.35
N LYS A 21 22.52 -13.68 -23.67
CA LYS A 21 23.59 -14.52 -23.11
C LYS A 21 24.94 -13.82 -23.32
N LYS A 22 25.77 -13.75 -22.29
CA LYS A 22 27.06 -13.03 -22.22
C LYS A 22 26.97 -11.50 -22.11
N HIS A 23 25.77 -10.92 -22.05
CA HIS A 23 25.62 -9.50 -21.80
C HIS A 23 25.14 -9.26 -20.35
N ARG A 24 25.94 -8.54 -19.56
CA ARG A 24 25.56 -8.16 -18.18
C ARG A 24 24.99 -6.74 -18.20
N PRO A 25 23.69 -6.56 -18.00
CA PRO A 25 23.09 -5.24 -18.00
C PRO A 25 23.60 -4.42 -16.80
N SER A 26 23.85 -3.14 -17.03
CA SER A 26 24.14 -2.15 -16.00
C SER A 26 22.88 -1.36 -15.69
N VAL A 27 22.56 -1.23 -14.42
CA VAL A 27 21.42 -0.45 -13.92
C VAL A 27 21.96 0.67 -13.04
N PRO A 28 21.61 1.93 -13.30
CA PRO A 28 21.98 3.03 -12.42
C PRO A 28 21.40 2.83 -11.03
N CYS A 29 22.13 3.25 -10.00
CA CYS A 29 21.70 3.13 -8.60
C CYS A 29 21.92 4.46 -7.89
N HIS A 30 20.89 4.91 -7.17
CA HIS A 30 20.96 6.05 -6.26
C HIS A 30 20.88 5.61 -4.81
N HIS A 31 21.64 6.30 -3.94
CA HIS A 31 21.64 6.09 -2.49
C HIS A 31 21.04 7.28 -1.72
N ILE A 32 20.13 8.03 -2.37
CA ILE A 32 19.50 9.23 -1.79
C ILE A 32 18.30 8.80 -0.98
N ARG A 33 18.33 9.05 0.33
CA ARG A 33 17.27 8.67 1.29
C ARG A 33 16.16 9.72 1.38
N GLU A 34 15.40 9.84 0.32
CA GLU A 34 14.21 10.69 0.25
C GLU A 34 13.02 9.81 -0.14
N TYR A 35 11.90 9.92 0.58
CA TYR A 35 10.73 9.06 0.42
C TYR A 35 9.44 9.85 0.53
N TYR A 36 8.42 9.40 -0.19
CA TYR A 36 7.00 9.54 0.13
C TYR A 36 6.44 8.18 0.57
N TYR A 37 5.35 8.23 1.31
CA TYR A 37 4.68 7.05 1.83
C TYR A 37 3.29 6.94 1.19
N ALA A 38 3.01 5.80 0.55
CA ALA A 38 1.67 5.46 0.13
C ALA A 38 0.95 4.81 1.32
N PHE A 39 -0.11 5.44 1.78
CA PHE A 39 -1.09 4.86 2.70
C PHE A 39 -2.20 4.27 1.85
N GLY A 40 -2.59 3.04 2.11
CA GLY A 40 -3.62 2.36 1.31
C GLY A 40 -4.58 1.57 2.17
N ALA A 41 -5.84 1.52 1.72
CA ALA A 41 -6.84 0.59 2.20
C ALA A 41 -7.49 -0.09 1.00
N VAL A 42 -7.62 -1.42 1.02
CA VAL A 42 -8.22 -2.21 -0.07
C VAL A 42 -9.26 -3.18 0.46
N GLU A 43 -10.33 -3.37 -0.30
CA GLU A 43 -11.34 -4.40 -0.08
C GLU A 43 -11.15 -5.52 -1.11
N PRO A 44 -10.69 -6.72 -0.71
CA PRO A 44 -10.34 -7.78 -1.65
C PRO A 44 -11.51 -8.38 -2.44
N MET A 45 -12.73 -8.33 -1.90
CA MET A 45 -13.90 -8.95 -2.56
C MET A 45 -14.44 -8.09 -3.70
N THR A 46 -14.44 -6.76 -3.53
CA THR A 46 -14.95 -5.81 -4.53
C THR A 46 -13.84 -5.19 -5.36
N GLY A 47 -12.66 -5.02 -4.78
CA GLY A 47 -11.56 -4.24 -5.34
C GLY A 47 -11.65 -2.76 -4.99
N ASP A 48 -12.60 -2.36 -4.14
CA ASP A 48 -12.68 -1.00 -3.62
C ASP A 48 -11.40 -0.64 -2.89
N HIS A 49 -10.97 0.59 -3.05
CA HIS A 49 -9.70 1.03 -2.53
C HIS A 49 -9.65 2.52 -2.27
N PHE A 50 -8.76 2.88 -1.37
CA PHE A 50 -8.46 4.27 -1.07
C PHE A 50 -6.96 4.42 -0.84
N PHE A 51 -6.33 5.39 -1.50
CA PHE A 51 -4.91 5.67 -1.37
C PHE A 51 -4.65 7.15 -1.13
N LEU A 52 -3.70 7.44 -0.24
CA LEU A 52 -3.09 8.76 -0.09
C LEU A 52 -1.57 8.65 -0.16
N VAL A 53 -0.92 9.64 -0.76
CA VAL A 53 0.55 9.75 -0.75
C VAL A 53 0.94 10.90 0.18
N LEU A 54 1.64 10.56 1.26
CA LEU A 54 1.94 11.47 2.36
C LEU A 54 3.46 11.54 2.60
N PRO A 55 3.98 12.66 3.15
CA PRO A 55 5.42 12.84 3.31
C PRO A 55 6.03 12.05 4.48
N TYR A 56 5.23 11.71 5.48
CA TYR A 56 5.70 11.00 6.67
C TYR A 56 4.77 9.85 7.04
N CYS A 57 5.32 8.87 7.78
CA CYS A 57 4.58 7.72 8.30
C CYS A 57 4.57 7.83 9.83
N ASP A 58 3.57 8.55 10.36
CA ASP A 58 3.40 8.84 11.77
C ASP A 58 1.90 8.95 12.15
N THR A 59 1.62 9.20 13.43
CA THR A 59 0.25 9.30 13.95
C THR A 59 -0.55 10.45 13.34
N ILE A 60 0.09 11.58 13.00
CA ILE A 60 -0.59 12.75 12.43
C ILE A 60 -1.10 12.40 11.03
N HIS A 61 -0.24 11.78 10.21
CA HIS A 61 -0.59 11.38 8.84
C HIS A 61 -1.57 10.21 8.83
N MET A 62 -1.49 9.30 9.81
CA MET A 62 -2.50 8.24 9.98
C MET A 62 -3.87 8.82 10.36
N ASN A 63 -3.94 9.82 11.23
CA ASN A 63 -5.20 10.52 11.53
C ASN A 63 -5.80 11.16 10.28
N TYR A 64 -4.98 11.83 9.48
CA TYR A 64 -5.42 12.42 8.22
C TYR A 64 -5.94 11.35 7.25
N PHE A 65 -5.23 10.23 7.13
CA PHE A 65 -5.68 9.10 6.29
C PHE A 65 -7.03 8.53 6.75
N LEU A 66 -7.22 8.30 8.05
CA LEU A 66 -8.46 7.77 8.59
C LEU A 66 -9.64 8.75 8.40
N GLU A 67 -9.39 10.05 8.58
CA GLU A 67 -10.40 11.10 8.36
C GLU A 67 -10.86 11.11 6.89
N GLU A 68 -9.92 11.11 5.93
CA GLU A 68 -10.25 11.13 4.50
C GLU A 68 -10.88 9.81 4.03
N LEU A 69 -10.45 8.66 4.57
CA LEU A 69 -11.11 7.37 4.33
C LEU A 69 -12.57 7.40 4.81
N SER A 70 -12.82 7.91 6.02
CA SER A 70 -14.17 8.05 6.58
C SER A 70 -15.06 8.96 5.73
N LYS A 71 -14.52 10.09 5.24
CA LYS A 71 -15.23 11.01 4.35
C LYS A 71 -15.55 10.40 2.99
N THR A 72 -14.68 9.53 2.49
CA THR A 72 -14.87 8.85 1.19
C THR A 72 -15.99 7.80 1.27
N TYR A 73 -16.15 7.15 2.42
CA TYR A 73 -17.16 6.12 2.64
C TYR A 73 -18.10 6.48 3.81
N PRO A 74 -18.87 7.58 3.70
CA PRO A 74 -19.61 8.15 4.84
C PRO A 74 -20.82 7.29 5.27
N LYS A 75 -21.26 6.34 4.45
CA LYS A 75 -22.39 5.46 4.72
C LYS A 75 -21.99 4.05 5.14
N ASP A 76 -20.71 3.74 5.05
CA ASP A 76 -20.19 2.39 5.30
C ASP A 76 -19.59 2.29 6.70
N GLN A 77 -19.80 1.14 7.33
CA GLN A 77 -19.08 0.75 8.54
C GLN A 77 -17.82 -0.02 8.10
N ILE A 78 -16.65 0.53 8.36
CA ILE A 78 -15.38 -0.01 7.89
C ILE A 78 -14.68 -0.78 9.00
N LEU A 79 -14.52 -2.09 8.83
CA LEU A 79 -13.54 -2.86 9.59
C LEU A 79 -12.19 -2.74 8.89
N LEU A 80 -11.28 -1.96 9.47
CA LEU A 80 -9.95 -1.71 8.93
C LEU A 80 -8.94 -2.62 9.59
N VAL A 81 -8.47 -3.61 8.83
CA VAL A 81 -7.47 -4.58 9.27
C VAL A 81 -6.09 -4.02 8.99
N CYS A 82 -5.27 -3.81 10.01
CA CYS A 82 -3.93 -3.22 9.91
C CYS A 82 -2.92 -3.95 10.78
N ASP A 83 -1.66 -3.65 10.58
CA ASP A 83 -0.61 -4.14 11.46
C ASP A 83 -0.57 -3.39 12.80
N GLY A 84 0.31 -3.82 13.68
CA GLY A 84 0.47 -3.24 15.01
C GLY A 84 1.58 -2.18 15.09
N ALA A 85 1.81 -1.38 14.05
CA ALA A 85 2.80 -0.31 14.08
C ALA A 85 2.57 0.68 15.24
N ALA A 86 3.61 1.34 15.68
CA ALA A 86 3.55 2.21 16.87
C ALA A 86 2.55 3.36 16.71
N TRP A 87 2.41 3.91 15.52
CA TRP A 87 1.46 4.99 15.22
C TRP A 87 0.00 4.51 15.18
N HIS A 88 -0.26 3.23 14.89
CA HIS A 88 -1.60 2.63 14.96
C HIS A 88 -2.09 2.41 16.40
N LYS A 89 -1.18 2.37 17.37
CA LYS A 89 -1.46 2.18 18.80
C LYS A 89 -1.17 3.43 19.64
N SER A 90 -0.90 4.54 18.99
CA SER A 90 -0.61 5.81 19.65
C SER A 90 -1.84 6.32 20.42
N LYS A 91 -1.61 6.93 21.60
CA LYS A 91 -2.66 7.64 22.34
C LYS A 91 -3.23 8.85 21.59
N GLY A 92 -2.50 9.37 20.61
CA GLY A 92 -2.93 10.47 19.75
C GLY A 92 -3.69 10.02 18.51
N LEU A 93 -3.95 8.71 18.33
CA LEU A 93 -4.72 8.22 17.20
C LEU A 93 -6.20 8.55 17.39
N ILE A 94 -6.80 9.17 16.38
CA ILE A 94 -8.21 9.54 16.33
C ILE A 94 -8.87 8.66 15.29
N VAL A 95 -9.74 7.75 15.75
CA VAL A 95 -10.46 6.83 14.85
C VAL A 95 -11.87 7.36 14.66
N PRO A 96 -12.31 7.65 13.41
CA PRO A 96 -13.70 8.04 13.11
C PRO A 96 -14.73 6.99 13.52
N ASP A 97 -15.96 7.44 13.85
CA ASP A 97 -17.03 6.58 14.38
C ASP A 97 -17.45 5.43 13.44
N ASN A 98 -17.27 5.61 12.14
CA ASN A 98 -17.59 4.60 11.12
C ASN A 98 -16.40 3.66 10.81
N ILE A 99 -15.27 3.78 11.51
CA ILE A 99 -14.10 2.92 11.34
C ILE A 99 -13.80 2.16 12.63
N LYS A 100 -13.59 0.86 12.50
CA LYS A 100 -13.11 0.02 13.60
C LYS A 100 -11.79 -0.64 13.19
N LEU A 101 -10.76 -0.49 14.03
CA LEU A 101 -9.46 -1.11 13.79
C LEU A 101 -9.43 -2.54 14.29
N LEU A 102 -8.85 -3.43 13.48
CA LEU A 102 -8.53 -4.81 13.84
C LEU A 102 -7.05 -5.05 13.53
N PHE A 103 -6.28 -5.47 14.52
CA PHE A 103 -4.86 -5.71 14.36
C PHE A 103 -4.56 -7.16 14.03
N ILE A 104 -3.77 -7.37 12.95
CA ILE A 104 -3.21 -8.70 12.65
C ILE A 104 -2.09 -9.04 13.64
N PRO A 105 -1.78 -10.33 13.83
CA PRO A 105 -0.67 -10.75 14.69
C PRO A 105 0.66 -10.12 14.24
N PRO A 106 1.57 -9.83 15.17
CA PRO A 106 2.89 -9.32 14.83
C PRO A 106 3.65 -10.27 13.89
N TYR A 107 4.46 -9.69 12.97
CA TYR A 107 5.32 -10.43 12.05
C TYR A 107 4.60 -11.38 11.08
N THR A 108 3.36 -11.06 10.71
CA THR A 108 2.55 -11.85 9.75
C THR A 108 2.15 -11.03 8.51
N PRO A 109 3.11 -10.49 7.73
CA PRO A 109 2.79 -9.68 6.54
C PRO A 109 2.04 -10.46 5.47
N GLU A 110 2.13 -11.81 5.47
CA GLU A 110 1.37 -12.69 4.58
C GLU A 110 -0.14 -12.66 4.83
N MET A 111 -0.57 -12.22 6.02
CA MET A 111 -1.98 -12.02 6.36
C MET A 111 -2.51 -10.68 5.87
N ASN A 112 -1.65 -9.77 5.39
CA ASN A 112 -2.09 -8.50 4.84
C ASN A 112 -2.01 -8.52 3.29
N PRO A 113 -3.13 -8.68 2.58
CA PRO A 113 -3.13 -8.79 1.12
C PRO A 113 -2.68 -7.52 0.41
N ILE A 114 -2.74 -6.35 1.04
CA ILE A 114 -2.27 -5.08 0.46
C ILE A 114 -0.76 -5.10 0.17
N GLU A 115 0.02 -5.94 0.82
CA GLU A 115 1.43 -6.15 0.52
C GLU A 115 1.68 -6.55 -0.96
N GLN A 116 0.70 -7.20 -1.60
CA GLN A 116 0.77 -7.53 -3.02
C GLN A 116 0.59 -6.29 -3.91
N ILE A 117 -0.18 -5.30 -3.45
CA ILE A 117 -0.31 -4.01 -4.13
C ILE A 117 1.03 -3.30 -4.15
N TRP A 118 1.75 -3.27 -3.02
CA TRP A 118 3.09 -2.67 -2.98
C TRP A 118 4.07 -3.34 -3.94
N LYS A 119 4.00 -4.67 -4.08
CA LYS A 119 4.81 -5.40 -5.06
C LYS A 119 4.43 -5.02 -6.49
N GLN A 120 3.14 -4.90 -6.77
CA GLN A 120 2.62 -4.50 -8.08
C GLN A 120 3.07 -3.08 -8.45
N LEU A 121 2.86 -2.09 -7.58
CA LEU A 121 3.28 -0.71 -7.81
C LEU A 121 4.79 -0.61 -8.07
N ARG A 122 5.60 -1.32 -7.25
CA ARG A 122 7.06 -1.37 -7.48
C ARG A 122 7.43 -2.02 -8.80
N SER A 123 6.66 -2.98 -9.28
CA SER A 123 6.88 -3.63 -10.58
C SER A 123 6.51 -2.73 -11.76
N MET A 124 5.42 -1.96 -11.63
CA MET A 124 4.90 -1.08 -12.68
C MET A 124 5.77 0.17 -12.87
N GLY A 125 6.14 0.86 -11.78
CA GLY A 125 6.72 2.19 -11.86
C GLY A 125 8.14 2.35 -11.32
N PHE A 126 8.69 1.35 -10.59
CA PHE A 126 9.92 1.55 -9.80
C PHE A 126 11.01 0.51 -10.08
N ARG A 127 10.83 -0.32 -11.11
CA ARG A 127 11.75 -1.39 -11.43
C ARG A 127 12.95 -0.87 -12.24
N ASN A 128 14.14 -0.95 -11.66
CA ASN A 128 15.40 -0.57 -12.32
C ASN A 128 15.43 0.91 -12.78
N GLU A 129 14.64 1.76 -12.15
CA GLU A 129 14.59 3.19 -12.45
C GLU A 129 15.30 4.02 -11.38
N VAL A 130 15.76 5.20 -11.80
CA VAL A 130 16.39 6.21 -10.96
C VAL A 130 15.66 7.52 -11.14
N PHE A 131 15.23 8.11 -10.04
CA PHE A 131 14.48 9.36 -10.05
C PHE A 131 15.37 10.57 -9.78
N LYS A 132 15.27 11.60 -10.63
CA LYS A 132 16.08 12.83 -10.53
C LYS A 132 15.69 13.69 -9.32
N SER A 133 14.43 13.61 -8.88
CA SER A 133 13.91 14.35 -7.73
C SER A 133 12.85 13.52 -7.01
N LEU A 134 12.50 13.95 -5.79
CA LEU A 134 11.41 13.35 -5.02
C LEU A 134 10.04 13.61 -5.69
N ASN A 135 9.88 14.75 -6.39
CA ASN A 135 8.65 15.04 -7.14
C ASN A 135 8.43 14.01 -8.26
N HIS A 136 9.47 13.59 -8.98
CA HIS A 136 9.32 12.54 -9.99
C HIS A 136 8.94 11.18 -9.37
N VAL A 137 9.33 10.91 -8.11
CA VAL A 137 8.85 9.73 -7.37
C VAL A 137 7.36 9.88 -7.09
N LEU A 138 6.92 11.07 -6.64
CA LEU A 138 5.52 11.37 -6.36
C LEU A 138 4.65 11.21 -7.61
N ASP A 139 5.04 11.86 -8.73
CA ASP A 139 4.32 11.77 -10.01
C ASP A 139 4.17 10.31 -10.45
N ARG A 140 5.29 9.56 -10.46
CA ARG A 140 5.28 8.14 -10.83
C ARG A 140 4.41 7.29 -9.89
N LEU A 141 4.43 7.58 -8.60
CA LEU A 141 3.62 6.86 -7.62
C LEU A 141 2.13 7.13 -7.83
N CYS A 142 1.74 8.39 -8.03
CA CYS A 142 0.36 8.76 -8.33
C CYS A 142 -0.12 8.12 -9.64
N ASP A 143 0.69 8.16 -10.70
CA ASP A 143 0.36 7.54 -11.98
C ASP A 143 0.13 6.03 -11.82
N THR A 144 1.04 5.32 -11.14
CA THR A 144 0.91 3.87 -10.94
C THR A 144 -0.26 3.49 -10.03
N ILE A 145 -0.61 4.33 -9.06
CA ILE A 145 -1.81 4.11 -8.23
C ILE A 145 -3.07 4.31 -9.07
N ASN A 146 -3.14 5.36 -9.88
CA ASN A 146 -4.29 5.65 -10.75
C ASN A 146 -4.51 4.59 -11.84
N ASP A 147 -3.47 3.86 -12.23
CA ASP A 147 -3.56 2.73 -13.15
C ASP A 147 -4.15 1.45 -12.50
N LEU A 148 -4.32 1.41 -11.18
CA LEU A 148 -4.93 0.28 -10.50
C LEU A 148 -6.46 0.33 -10.63
N THR A 149 -7.02 -0.60 -11.38
CA THR A 149 -8.48 -0.78 -11.47
C THR A 149 -8.99 -1.69 -10.35
N HIS A 150 -10.29 -1.63 -10.05
CA HIS A 150 -10.94 -2.55 -9.10
C HIS A 150 -10.67 -4.03 -9.43
N ASP A 151 -10.75 -4.41 -10.71
CA ASP A 151 -10.48 -5.79 -11.15
C ASP A 151 -9.03 -6.20 -10.90
N VAL A 152 -8.07 -5.30 -11.14
CA VAL A 152 -6.65 -5.54 -10.86
C VAL A 152 -6.43 -5.72 -9.37
N ILE A 153 -6.96 -4.83 -8.53
CA ILE A 153 -6.85 -4.92 -7.07
C ILE A 153 -7.46 -6.22 -6.57
N LYS A 154 -8.69 -6.53 -6.97
CA LYS A 154 -9.37 -7.79 -6.63
C LYS A 154 -8.52 -9.00 -7.02
N SER A 155 -8.00 -9.06 -8.25
CA SER A 155 -7.20 -10.19 -8.73
C SER A 155 -5.90 -10.39 -7.94
N ILE A 156 -5.30 -9.31 -7.45
CA ILE A 156 -4.05 -9.33 -6.70
C ILE A 156 -4.26 -9.66 -5.22
N THR A 157 -5.34 -9.13 -4.61
CA THR A 157 -5.55 -9.18 -3.16
C THR A 157 -6.45 -10.31 -2.71
N LEU A 158 -7.34 -10.82 -3.57
CA LEU A 158 -8.28 -11.88 -3.21
C LEU A 158 -7.54 -13.19 -2.89
N ARG A 159 -7.67 -13.65 -1.67
CA ARG A 159 -7.07 -14.91 -1.16
C ARG A 159 -8.15 -15.89 -0.78
N ARG A 160 -7.87 -17.19 -0.94
CA ARG A 160 -8.83 -18.26 -0.61
C ARG A 160 -9.32 -18.17 0.84
N TRP A 161 -8.44 -17.89 1.79
CA TRP A 161 -8.80 -17.76 3.20
C TRP A 161 -9.72 -16.56 3.48
N ILE A 162 -9.61 -15.47 2.70
CA ILE A 162 -10.54 -14.33 2.79
C ILE A 162 -11.92 -14.77 2.29
N VAL A 163 -11.95 -15.45 1.16
CA VAL A 163 -13.20 -15.94 0.58
C VAL A 163 -13.91 -16.92 1.52
N SER A 164 -13.15 -17.84 2.16
CA SER A 164 -13.75 -18.82 3.09
C SER A 164 -14.42 -18.17 4.28
N CYS A 165 -13.88 -17.04 4.80
CA CYS A 165 -14.53 -16.32 5.90
C CYS A 165 -15.94 -15.79 5.57
N PHE A 166 -16.30 -15.68 4.29
CA PHE A 166 -17.61 -15.21 3.84
C PHE A 166 -18.51 -16.36 3.31
N LEU A 167 -17.96 -17.55 3.09
CA LEU A 167 -18.70 -18.69 2.56
C LEU A 167 -19.12 -19.70 3.64
N ASP A 168 -18.49 -19.66 4.83
CA ASP A 168 -18.76 -20.62 5.92
C ASP A 168 -19.97 -20.22 6.81
N GLU A 169 -20.86 -19.34 6.33
CA GLU A 169 -22.11 -18.92 7.00
C GLU A 169 -23.37 -19.60 6.41
N GLU A 170 -23.25 -20.75 5.70
CA GLU A 170 -24.40 -21.56 5.29
C GLU A 170 -24.54 -22.87 6.07
#